data_acd67dda87b1aacff49a2ee9dc92a0cb
#
_entry.id   acd67dda87b1aacff49a2ee9dc92a0cb
#
_cell.length_a   1.000
_cell.length_b   1.000
_cell.length_c   1.000
_cell.angle_alpha   90.00
_cell.angle_beta   90.00
_cell.angle_gamma   90.00
#
_symmetry.space_group_name_H-M   'P 1'
#
loop_
_entity.id
_entity.type
_entity.pdbx_description
1 polymer ?
#
loop_
_entity_poly.entity_id
_entity_poly.type
_entity_poly.pdbx_seq_one_letter_code
_entity_poly.pdbx_strand_id
1 'polypeptide(L)'
;MIDPESHERLGEEIAERIDEDRFLLDQLRTEIRPLRSRVRRIQARSTTSISLVGTDGGNNRVQYDPFMIQLVRVVDSSNNEYCLEAITPSTNIERLSQKQFNADGTPKTALGKMMDYMGVNRLDHLSHMIRESEEGRPTSNSWVQVYRELVEWAILFSIIREKDFGTDTLIVFDGLLRSKVFAGNYFKKYREGIQEAIEHHKRHSRRTIYLVGLAKHSKVLARYRLSMALEKILTTDYPAYLEIPREIEAKAYIWSEYARGDDNEMEGGEINKFVAGKMFFVKFGKGVYDPIWPVDIFLPQSGNAQIIMGFLLADALNGFPVPFYPMCLQKAHENAALVDFDFDILQDQIYDALRELLGDEAPVLDETRFQDSDPAQKRY
;
A
#
# COMPACT_ATOMS: atom_id res chain seq x y z
N MET A 1 6.36 -29.42 -20.76
CA MET A 1 7.71 -29.71 -20.18
C MET A 1 8.70 -29.40 -21.27
N ILE A 2 9.75 -28.64 -21.00
CA ILE A 2 10.81 -28.34 -21.98
C ILE A 2 11.62 -29.64 -22.15
N ASP A 3 11.94 -30.03 -23.40
CA ASP A 3 12.76 -31.22 -23.62
C ASP A 3 14.22 -30.99 -23.14
N PRO A 4 14.98 -32.09 -22.82
CA PRO A 4 16.29 -31.95 -22.21
C PRO A 4 17.31 -31.19 -23.07
N GLU A 5 17.31 -31.37 -24.39
CA GLU A 5 18.25 -30.69 -25.31
C GLU A 5 17.94 -29.18 -25.38
N SER A 6 16.65 -28.83 -25.46
CA SER A 6 16.21 -27.45 -25.43
C SER A 6 16.52 -26.79 -24.08
N HIS A 7 16.44 -27.54 -22.96
CA HIS A 7 16.77 -27.03 -21.63
C HIS A 7 18.28 -26.72 -21.51
N GLU A 8 19.14 -27.59 -22.00
CA GLU A 8 20.60 -27.38 -21.97
C GLU A 8 21.00 -26.17 -22.81
N ARG A 9 20.53 -26.13 -24.09
CA ARG A 9 20.77 -24.98 -24.98
C ARG A 9 20.28 -23.66 -24.40
N LEU A 10 19.06 -23.64 -23.80
CA LEU A 10 18.52 -22.46 -23.13
C LEU A 10 19.39 -22.01 -21.93
N GLY A 11 19.96 -22.98 -21.20
CA GLY A 11 20.90 -22.71 -20.12
C GLY A 11 22.15 -21.97 -20.59
N GLU A 12 22.74 -22.41 -21.70
CA GLU A 12 23.91 -21.77 -22.32
C GLU A 12 23.57 -20.35 -22.82
N GLU A 13 22.45 -20.18 -23.55
CA GLU A 13 22.00 -18.89 -24.02
C GLU A 13 21.73 -17.91 -22.87
N ILE A 14 21.10 -18.36 -21.77
CA ILE A 14 20.89 -17.55 -20.57
C ILE A 14 22.22 -17.13 -19.95
N ALA A 15 23.18 -18.04 -19.83
CA ALA A 15 24.49 -17.72 -19.26
C ALA A 15 25.25 -16.67 -20.10
N GLU A 16 25.20 -16.78 -21.44
CA GLU A 16 25.77 -15.79 -22.35
C GLU A 16 25.12 -14.42 -22.17
N ARG A 17 23.79 -14.33 -22.12
CA ARG A 17 23.07 -13.05 -21.93
C ARG A 17 23.36 -12.42 -20.56
N ILE A 18 23.47 -13.23 -19.50
CA ILE A 18 23.84 -12.75 -18.16
C ILE A 18 25.26 -12.19 -18.17
N ASP A 19 26.20 -12.82 -18.88
CA ASP A 19 27.59 -12.32 -18.97
C ASP A 19 27.67 -11.01 -19.79
N GLU A 20 26.92 -10.88 -20.87
CA GLU A 20 26.77 -9.64 -21.61
C GLU A 20 26.27 -8.49 -20.72
N ASP A 21 25.34 -8.77 -19.80
CA ASP A 21 24.74 -7.79 -18.89
C ASP A 21 25.55 -7.56 -17.60
N ARG A 22 26.72 -8.19 -17.44
CA ARG A 22 27.56 -8.07 -16.24
C ARG A 22 27.89 -6.63 -15.86
N PHE A 23 28.08 -5.76 -16.86
CA PHE A 23 28.36 -4.36 -16.65
C PHE A 23 27.21 -3.64 -15.87
N LEU A 24 25.96 -4.06 -16.02
CA LEU A 24 24.82 -3.51 -15.29
C LEU A 24 24.96 -3.81 -13.79
N LEU A 25 25.38 -5.04 -13.44
CA LEU A 25 25.63 -5.40 -12.05
C LEU A 25 26.77 -4.56 -11.44
N ASP A 26 27.86 -4.37 -12.17
CA ASP A 26 29.01 -3.58 -11.72
C ASP A 26 28.64 -2.09 -11.56
N GLN A 27 27.79 -1.56 -12.43
CA GLN A 27 27.19 -0.24 -12.28
C GLN A 27 26.37 -0.13 -10.99
N LEU A 28 25.44 -1.07 -10.75
CA LEU A 28 24.62 -1.07 -9.54
C LEU A 28 25.45 -1.19 -8.26
N ARG A 29 26.51 -1.99 -8.28
CA ARG A 29 27.46 -2.10 -7.16
C ARG A 29 28.17 -0.77 -6.89
N THR A 30 28.61 -0.09 -7.95
CA THR A 30 29.27 1.21 -7.84
C THR A 30 28.32 2.27 -7.27
N GLU A 31 27.05 2.28 -7.70
CA GLU A 31 26.02 3.20 -7.22
C GLU A 31 25.72 3.01 -5.73
N ILE A 32 25.65 1.74 -5.25
CA ILE A 32 25.19 1.45 -3.89
C ILE A 32 26.34 1.42 -2.86
N ARG A 33 27.57 1.14 -3.27
CA ARG A 33 28.74 0.98 -2.39
C ARG A 33 28.95 2.11 -1.38
N PRO A 34 28.78 3.41 -1.74
CA PRO A 34 28.94 4.52 -0.78
C PRO A 34 27.97 4.44 0.40
N LEU A 35 26.84 3.76 0.25
CA LEU A 35 25.82 3.66 1.30
C LEU A 35 26.24 2.73 2.43
N ARG A 36 27.27 1.89 2.24
CA ARG A 36 27.76 0.98 3.28
C ARG A 36 28.15 1.72 4.57
N SER A 37 28.78 2.88 4.47
CA SER A 37 29.18 3.71 5.62
C SER A 37 28.01 4.42 6.31
N ARG A 38 26.83 4.45 5.67
CA ARG A 38 25.61 5.11 6.19
C ARG A 38 24.70 4.15 6.95
N VAL A 39 25.03 2.86 7.02
CA VAL A 39 24.27 1.87 7.78
C VAL A 39 24.30 2.22 9.27
N ARG A 40 23.13 2.28 9.91
CA ARG A 40 22.97 2.62 11.31
C ARG A 40 22.29 1.49 12.07
N ARG A 41 22.81 1.19 13.27
CA ARG A 41 22.19 0.23 14.18
C ARG A 41 20.88 0.78 14.73
N ILE A 42 19.85 -0.06 14.79
CA ILE A 42 18.60 0.28 15.45
C ILE A 42 18.75 0.07 16.94
N GLN A 43 18.40 1.09 17.73
CA GLN A 43 18.27 0.97 19.17
C GLN A 43 16.81 0.61 19.49
N ALA A 44 16.59 -0.57 20.02
CA ALA A 44 15.25 -1.03 20.41
C ALA A 44 14.63 -0.06 21.43
N ARG A 45 13.32 0.17 21.27
CA ARG A 45 12.51 0.99 22.18
C ARG A 45 11.33 0.17 22.67
N SER A 46 10.86 0.48 23.88
CA SER A 46 9.68 -0.17 24.43
C SER A 46 8.42 0.26 23.67
N THR A 47 7.60 -0.70 23.26
CA THR A 47 6.30 -0.45 22.66
C THR A 47 5.24 -0.04 23.68
N THR A 48 5.50 -0.19 24.99
CA THR A 48 4.56 0.21 26.04
C THR A 48 4.40 1.73 26.17
N SER A 49 5.33 2.51 25.62
CA SER A 49 5.28 3.97 25.64
C SER A 49 4.58 4.59 24.43
N ILE A 50 4.17 3.78 23.45
CA ILE A 50 3.56 4.23 22.20
C ILE A 50 2.53 3.21 21.71
N SER A 51 1.42 3.69 21.16
CA SER A 51 0.45 2.84 20.48
C SER A 51 0.89 2.61 19.04
N LEU A 52 0.83 1.36 18.55
CA LEU A 52 1.05 1.04 17.14
C LEU A 52 -0.29 0.70 16.50
N VAL A 53 -0.58 1.35 15.39
CA VAL A 53 -1.79 1.13 14.60
C VAL A 53 -1.38 0.80 13.18
N GLY A 54 -1.57 -0.45 12.79
CA GLY A 54 -1.44 -0.88 11.40
C GLY A 54 -2.75 -0.67 10.67
N THR A 55 -2.71 -0.25 9.40
CA THR A 55 -3.87 -0.13 8.51
C THR A 55 -3.61 -0.92 7.24
N ASP A 56 -4.59 -1.70 6.80
CA ASP A 56 -4.53 -2.46 5.54
C ASP A 56 -5.89 -2.46 4.84
N GLY A 57 -5.85 -2.55 3.51
CA GLY A 57 -7.01 -2.65 2.65
C GLY A 57 -7.07 -3.99 1.92
N GLY A 58 -8.10 -4.79 2.21
CA GLY A 58 -8.40 -6.02 1.50
C GLY A 58 -9.18 -5.76 0.20
N ASN A 59 -8.86 -6.51 -0.84
CA ASN A 59 -9.64 -6.57 -2.07
C ASN A 59 -10.01 -8.02 -2.34
N ASN A 60 -11.23 -8.38 -1.97
CA ASN A 60 -11.76 -9.71 -2.22
C ASN A 60 -12.66 -9.67 -3.45
N ARG A 61 -12.43 -10.59 -4.37
CA ARG A 61 -13.14 -10.68 -5.65
C ARG A 61 -14.01 -11.92 -5.66
N VAL A 62 -15.32 -11.71 -5.87
CA VAL A 62 -16.27 -12.78 -6.17
C VAL A 62 -16.66 -12.66 -7.64
N GLN A 63 -16.38 -13.69 -8.43
CA GLN A 63 -16.75 -13.73 -9.83
C GLN A 63 -17.89 -14.71 -10.03
N TYR A 64 -18.95 -14.22 -10.64
CA TYR A 64 -20.08 -15.01 -11.12
C TYR A 64 -20.46 -14.44 -12.48
N ASP A 65 -20.04 -15.11 -13.55
CA ASP A 65 -20.24 -14.59 -14.90
C ASP A 65 -21.73 -14.42 -15.24
N PRO A 66 -22.17 -13.24 -15.76
CA PRO A 66 -21.33 -12.09 -16.20
C PRO A 66 -21.00 -11.10 -15.09
N PHE A 67 -21.28 -11.38 -13.84
CA PHE A 67 -21.13 -10.46 -12.71
C PHE A 67 -19.78 -10.66 -12.02
N MET A 68 -19.10 -9.57 -11.75
CA MET A 68 -17.90 -9.54 -10.95
C MET A 68 -18.06 -8.50 -9.84
N ILE A 69 -18.12 -8.97 -8.60
CA ILE A 69 -18.24 -8.12 -7.43
C ILE A 69 -16.88 -8.07 -6.74
N GLN A 70 -16.42 -6.86 -6.44
CA GLN A 70 -15.21 -6.62 -5.66
C GLN A 70 -15.60 -5.95 -4.35
N LEU A 71 -15.06 -6.49 -3.26
CA LEU A 71 -15.28 -5.97 -1.92
C LEU A 71 -14.05 -5.17 -1.50
N VAL A 72 -14.26 -3.90 -1.24
CA VAL A 72 -13.24 -3.02 -0.66
C VAL A 72 -13.46 -2.95 0.83
N ARG A 73 -12.54 -3.54 1.60
CA ARG A 73 -12.57 -3.53 3.06
C ARG A 73 -11.30 -2.88 3.59
N VAL A 74 -11.42 -1.96 4.54
CA VAL A 74 -10.28 -1.32 5.20
C VAL A 74 -10.47 -1.39 6.71
N VAL A 75 -9.47 -1.93 7.38
CA VAL A 75 -9.46 -2.15 8.82
C VAL A 75 -8.13 -1.72 9.45
N ASP A 76 -8.12 -1.61 10.77
CA ASP A 76 -6.87 -1.45 11.52
C ASP A 76 -6.46 -2.74 12.28
N SER A 77 -5.29 -2.70 12.88
CA SER A 77 -4.74 -3.80 13.68
C SER A 77 -5.55 -4.14 14.95
N SER A 78 -6.54 -3.32 15.31
CA SER A 78 -7.47 -3.55 16.42
C SER A 78 -8.83 -4.04 15.94
N ASN A 79 -8.94 -4.40 14.65
CA ASN A 79 -10.18 -4.85 13.99
C ASN A 79 -11.29 -3.78 13.97
N ASN A 80 -10.93 -2.51 13.97
CA ASN A 80 -11.88 -1.45 13.65
C ASN A 80 -12.08 -1.42 12.13
N GLU A 81 -13.31 -1.65 11.68
CA GLU A 81 -13.67 -1.57 10.28
C GLU A 81 -14.07 -0.13 9.92
N TYR A 82 -13.37 0.45 8.97
CA TYR A 82 -13.58 1.83 8.50
C TYR A 82 -14.34 1.88 7.18
N CYS A 83 -14.27 0.81 6.39
CA CYS A 83 -14.95 0.69 5.12
C CYS A 83 -15.25 -0.77 4.80
N LEU A 84 -16.46 -1.04 4.36
CA LEU A 84 -16.85 -2.28 3.69
C LEU A 84 -17.83 -1.92 2.57
N GLU A 85 -17.39 -2.03 1.33
CA GLU A 85 -18.19 -1.67 0.16
C GLU A 85 -18.10 -2.75 -0.93
N ALA A 86 -19.23 -3.03 -1.57
CA ALA A 86 -19.30 -3.87 -2.75
C ALA A 86 -19.37 -2.99 -4.01
N ILE A 87 -18.46 -3.21 -4.93
CA ILE A 87 -18.40 -2.49 -6.21
C ILE A 87 -18.19 -3.47 -7.37
N THR A 88 -18.64 -3.08 -8.55
CA THR A 88 -18.42 -3.82 -9.79
C THR A 88 -17.59 -2.99 -10.76
N PRO A 89 -16.90 -3.58 -11.73
CA PRO A 89 -16.17 -2.82 -12.74
C PRO A 89 -17.04 -1.82 -13.52
N SER A 90 -18.34 -2.08 -13.60
CA SER A 90 -19.33 -1.24 -14.28
C SER A 90 -20.10 -0.28 -13.36
N THR A 91 -19.72 -0.17 -12.08
CA THR A 91 -20.36 0.75 -11.12
C THR A 91 -20.33 2.17 -11.66
N ASN A 92 -21.47 2.86 -11.62
CA ASN A 92 -21.58 4.24 -12.05
C ASN A 92 -20.81 5.17 -11.10
N ILE A 93 -19.79 5.86 -11.62
CA ILE A 93 -18.85 6.69 -10.87
C ILE A 93 -19.54 7.92 -10.25
N GLU A 94 -20.49 8.51 -10.96
CA GLU A 94 -21.24 9.66 -10.44
C GLU A 94 -22.05 9.28 -9.20
N ARG A 95 -22.81 8.16 -9.27
CA ARG A 95 -23.57 7.65 -8.12
C ARG A 95 -22.66 7.27 -6.95
N LEU A 96 -21.51 6.67 -7.25
CA LEU A 96 -20.53 6.32 -6.23
C LEU A 96 -19.93 7.58 -5.57
N SER A 97 -19.69 8.64 -6.36
CA SER A 97 -19.26 9.94 -5.84
C SER A 97 -20.31 10.56 -4.94
N GLN A 98 -21.59 10.54 -5.36
CA GLN A 98 -22.71 11.07 -4.58
C GLN A 98 -22.89 10.35 -3.24
N LYS A 99 -22.65 9.04 -3.18
CA LYS A 99 -22.72 8.25 -1.93
C LYS A 99 -21.73 8.72 -0.86
N GLN A 100 -20.68 9.43 -1.24
CA GLN A 100 -19.68 9.94 -0.29
C GLN A 100 -20.19 11.14 0.52
N PHE A 101 -21.32 11.73 0.11
CA PHE A 101 -21.91 12.92 0.70
C PHE A 101 -23.37 12.67 1.15
N ASN A 102 -23.83 13.46 2.11
CA ASN A 102 -25.23 13.53 2.51
C ASN A 102 -26.02 14.37 1.50
N ALA A 103 -27.36 14.34 1.60
CA ALA A 103 -28.25 15.09 0.71
C ALA A 103 -28.04 16.62 0.80
N ASP A 104 -27.55 17.13 1.94
CA ASP A 104 -27.19 18.53 2.15
C ASP A 104 -25.80 18.92 1.64
N GLY A 105 -25.07 17.96 1.01
CA GLY A 105 -23.74 18.16 0.49
C GLY A 105 -22.62 18.02 1.54
N THR A 106 -22.93 17.75 2.80
CA THR A 106 -21.90 17.48 3.82
C THR A 106 -21.25 16.12 3.62
N PRO A 107 -19.94 15.97 3.89
CA PRO A 107 -19.25 14.69 3.70
C PRO A 107 -19.78 13.62 4.67
N LYS A 108 -20.05 12.43 4.14
CA LYS A 108 -20.60 11.30 4.88
C LYS A 108 -19.54 10.26 5.26
N THR A 109 -18.62 9.97 4.35
CA THR A 109 -17.60 8.93 4.50
C THR A 109 -16.22 9.55 4.69
N ALA A 110 -15.21 8.75 5.08
CA ALA A 110 -13.83 9.19 5.12
C ALA A 110 -13.36 9.71 3.74
N LEU A 111 -13.77 9.02 2.65
CA LEU A 111 -13.46 9.45 1.29
C LEU A 111 -14.15 10.78 0.96
N GLY A 112 -15.42 10.96 1.34
CA GLY A 112 -16.15 12.22 1.18
C GLY A 112 -15.47 13.38 1.93
N LYS A 113 -15.00 13.15 3.15
CA LYS A 113 -14.26 14.15 3.95
C LYS A 113 -12.93 14.55 3.30
N MET A 114 -12.19 13.58 2.77
CA MET A 114 -10.97 13.87 2.02
C MET A 114 -11.28 14.63 0.72
N MET A 115 -12.32 14.24 -0.02
CA MET A 115 -12.78 14.94 -1.22
C MET A 115 -13.18 16.39 -0.93
N ASP A 116 -13.94 16.62 0.13
CA ASP A 116 -14.34 17.96 0.59
C ASP A 116 -13.11 18.82 0.93
N TYR A 117 -12.16 18.27 1.70
CA TYR A 117 -10.89 18.94 1.98
C TYR A 117 -10.12 19.30 0.70
N MET A 118 -10.15 18.43 -0.32
CA MET A 118 -9.54 18.69 -1.63
C MET A 118 -10.32 19.72 -2.47
N GLY A 119 -11.58 19.97 -2.13
CA GLY A 119 -12.47 20.85 -2.89
C GLY A 119 -13.04 20.17 -4.13
N VAL A 120 -13.27 18.85 -4.09
CA VAL A 120 -13.86 18.07 -5.18
C VAL A 120 -15.02 17.24 -4.65
N ASN A 121 -16.00 16.98 -5.50
CA ASN A 121 -17.20 16.19 -5.19
C ASN A 121 -17.36 14.98 -6.13
N ARG A 122 -16.42 14.75 -7.05
CA ARG A 122 -16.42 13.64 -8.00
C ARG A 122 -15.10 12.88 -7.95
N LEU A 123 -15.17 11.56 -8.09
CA LEU A 123 -14.01 10.65 -8.07
C LEU A 123 -13.10 10.83 -9.28
N ASP A 124 -13.66 11.09 -10.45
CA ASP A 124 -12.90 11.36 -11.68
C ASP A 124 -12.13 12.71 -11.64
N HIS A 125 -12.62 13.67 -10.83
CA HIS A 125 -11.88 14.88 -10.53
C HIS A 125 -10.75 14.64 -9.50
N LEU A 126 -10.97 13.74 -8.53
CA LEU A 126 -9.95 13.39 -7.53
C LEU A 126 -8.81 12.59 -8.15
N SER A 127 -9.13 11.70 -9.12
CA SER A 127 -8.16 10.82 -9.75
C SER A 127 -8.27 10.84 -11.27
N HIS A 128 -7.17 11.20 -11.93
CA HIS A 128 -7.08 11.15 -13.40
C HIS A 128 -7.06 9.73 -13.98
N MET A 129 -6.96 8.72 -13.11
CA MET A 129 -6.98 7.30 -13.49
C MET A 129 -8.40 6.71 -13.46
N ILE A 130 -9.37 7.43 -12.90
CA ILE A 130 -10.80 7.09 -12.98
C ILE A 130 -11.38 7.89 -14.15
N ARG A 131 -11.69 7.18 -15.23
CA ARG A 131 -12.22 7.78 -16.45
C ARG A 131 -13.58 7.19 -16.76
N GLU A 132 -14.53 8.04 -17.11
CA GLU A 132 -15.88 7.65 -17.47
C GLU A 132 -16.08 7.69 -18.99
N SER A 133 -16.97 6.80 -19.47
CA SER A 133 -17.59 6.91 -20.78
C SER A 133 -18.72 7.95 -20.75
N GLU A 134 -19.30 8.27 -21.91
CA GLU A 134 -20.49 9.15 -22.00
C GLU A 134 -21.68 8.62 -21.19
N GLU A 135 -21.73 7.33 -20.91
CA GLU A 135 -22.78 6.68 -20.11
C GLU A 135 -22.50 6.70 -18.59
N GLY A 136 -21.41 7.33 -18.13
CA GLY A 136 -21.00 7.40 -16.72
C GLY A 136 -20.40 6.11 -16.18
N ARG A 137 -19.98 5.19 -17.07
CA ARG A 137 -19.33 3.93 -16.70
C ARG A 137 -17.82 4.02 -16.83
N PRO A 138 -17.03 3.34 -15.98
CA PRO A 138 -15.60 3.32 -16.10
C PRO A 138 -15.12 2.72 -17.42
N THR A 139 -14.07 3.32 -18.01
CA THR A 139 -13.49 2.84 -19.28
C THR A 139 -12.49 1.69 -19.11
N SER A 140 -12.09 1.36 -17.88
CA SER A 140 -11.12 0.29 -17.57
C SER A 140 -11.45 -0.37 -16.25
N ASN A 141 -11.42 -1.70 -16.18
CA ASN A 141 -11.66 -2.46 -14.94
C ASN A 141 -10.62 -2.18 -13.83
N SER A 142 -9.46 -1.63 -14.17
CA SER A 142 -8.40 -1.28 -13.19
C SER A 142 -8.77 -0.12 -12.27
N TRP A 143 -9.83 0.63 -12.57
CA TRP A 143 -10.29 1.74 -11.73
C TRP A 143 -10.66 1.30 -10.30
N VAL A 144 -11.09 0.05 -10.12
CA VAL A 144 -11.44 -0.48 -8.80
C VAL A 144 -10.24 -0.49 -7.86
N GLN A 145 -9.04 -0.83 -8.38
CA GLN A 145 -7.81 -0.78 -7.59
C GLN A 145 -7.44 0.66 -7.22
N VAL A 146 -7.66 1.60 -8.14
CA VAL A 146 -7.48 3.04 -7.89
C VAL A 146 -8.45 3.53 -6.80
N TYR A 147 -9.72 3.13 -6.90
CA TYR A 147 -10.74 3.45 -5.90
C TYR A 147 -10.36 2.93 -4.51
N ARG A 148 -9.93 1.66 -4.41
CA ARG A 148 -9.44 1.07 -3.16
C ARG A 148 -8.29 1.88 -2.58
N GLU A 149 -7.29 2.21 -3.40
CA GLU A 149 -6.15 3.02 -2.95
C GLU A 149 -6.60 4.40 -2.44
N LEU A 150 -7.57 5.06 -3.11
CA LEU A 150 -8.13 6.32 -2.63
C LEU A 150 -8.87 6.17 -1.30
N VAL A 151 -9.60 5.07 -1.09
CA VAL A 151 -10.28 4.78 0.19
C VAL A 151 -9.25 4.55 1.31
N GLU A 152 -8.19 3.79 1.06
CA GLU A 152 -7.11 3.58 2.02
C GLU A 152 -6.46 4.91 2.45
N TRP A 153 -6.12 5.78 1.49
CA TRP A 153 -5.59 7.12 1.76
C TRP A 153 -6.58 8.00 2.52
N ALA A 154 -7.87 7.93 2.18
CA ALA A 154 -8.91 8.70 2.84
C ALA A 154 -9.11 8.28 4.30
N ILE A 155 -9.05 6.99 4.59
CA ILE A 155 -9.16 6.46 5.95
C ILE A 155 -7.95 6.87 6.77
N LEU A 156 -6.73 6.74 6.22
CA LEU A 156 -5.52 7.25 6.88
C LEU A 156 -5.64 8.74 7.20
N PHE A 157 -6.16 9.53 6.26
CA PHE A 157 -6.41 10.97 6.42
C PHE A 157 -7.39 11.26 7.55
N SER A 158 -8.52 10.54 7.56
CA SER A 158 -9.55 10.70 8.59
C SER A 158 -9.06 10.25 9.98
N ILE A 159 -8.34 9.13 10.08
CA ILE A 159 -7.75 8.66 11.34
C ILE A 159 -6.83 9.74 11.93
N ILE A 160 -5.92 10.31 11.13
CA ILE A 160 -4.95 11.29 11.63
C ILE A 160 -5.63 12.61 12.00
N ARG A 161 -6.68 13.02 11.26
CA ARG A 161 -7.33 14.32 11.49
C ARG A 161 -8.41 14.31 12.56
N GLU A 162 -9.09 13.19 12.76
CA GLU A 162 -10.34 13.16 13.53
C GLU A 162 -10.27 12.29 14.78
N LYS A 163 -9.33 11.34 14.85
CA LYS A 163 -9.25 10.43 15.99
C LYS A 163 -8.55 11.11 17.16
N ASP A 164 -9.15 11.00 18.34
CA ASP A 164 -8.48 11.37 19.58
C ASP A 164 -7.48 10.28 20.00
N PHE A 165 -6.22 10.67 20.15
CA PHE A 165 -5.16 9.77 20.57
C PHE A 165 -4.87 9.93 22.06
N GLY A 166 -5.14 8.86 22.85
CA GLY A 166 -4.89 8.85 24.29
C GLY A 166 -3.39 8.84 24.66
N THR A 167 -2.52 8.42 23.74
CA THR A 167 -1.05 8.30 23.92
C THR A 167 -0.34 8.66 22.63
N ASP A 168 0.98 8.83 22.69
CA ASP A 168 1.80 8.92 21.49
C ASP A 168 1.53 7.69 20.61
N THR A 169 1.47 7.88 19.30
CA THR A 169 1.03 6.84 18.38
C THR A 169 1.93 6.77 17.16
N LEU A 170 2.34 5.57 16.77
CA LEU A 170 2.97 5.28 15.49
C LEU A 170 1.94 4.60 14.58
N ILE A 171 1.56 5.29 13.52
CA ILE A 171 0.68 4.76 12.48
C ILE A 171 1.56 4.14 11.39
N VAL A 172 1.29 2.87 11.09
CA VAL A 172 2.01 2.09 10.08
C VAL A 172 1.04 1.75 8.95
N PHE A 173 1.23 2.36 7.80
CA PHE A 173 0.45 2.13 6.59
C PHE A 173 1.04 0.93 5.82
N ASP A 174 0.22 -0.02 5.36
CA ASP A 174 0.68 -1.12 4.49
C ASP A 174 0.88 -0.58 3.06
N GLY A 175 2.09 -0.21 2.77
CA GLY A 175 2.51 0.44 1.53
C GLY A 175 3.51 1.56 1.79
N LEU A 176 4.12 2.08 0.73
CA LEU A 176 4.99 3.25 0.83
C LEU A 176 4.14 4.53 0.82
N LEU A 177 4.63 5.59 1.48
CA LEU A 177 3.94 6.90 1.52
C LEU A 177 4.08 7.64 0.19
N ARG A 178 3.58 7.06 -0.88
CA ARG A 178 3.62 7.61 -2.24
C ARG A 178 2.42 7.15 -3.05
N SER A 179 1.84 8.05 -3.81
CA SER A 179 0.70 7.74 -4.65
C SER A 179 0.71 8.58 -5.92
N LYS A 180 0.31 7.96 -7.02
CA LYS A 180 0.14 8.59 -8.33
C LYS A 180 -1.33 8.62 -8.76
N VAL A 181 -2.23 8.09 -7.94
CA VAL A 181 -3.66 8.02 -8.28
C VAL A 181 -4.35 9.38 -8.20
N PHE A 182 -3.81 10.32 -7.41
CA PHE A 182 -4.36 11.65 -7.26
C PHE A 182 -4.12 12.52 -8.50
N ALA A 183 -5.13 13.27 -8.90
CA ALA A 183 -5.01 14.24 -9.98
C ALA A 183 -4.24 15.51 -9.54
N GLY A 184 -3.56 16.14 -10.48
CA GLY A 184 -2.92 17.44 -10.27
C GLY A 184 -1.98 17.49 -9.06
N ASN A 185 -2.30 18.37 -8.11
CA ASN A 185 -1.52 18.58 -6.89
C ASN A 185 -2.24 18.05 -5.62
N TYR A 186 -3.27 17.20 -5.79
CA TYR A 186 -4.06 16.78 -4.62
C TYR A 186 -3.26 15.93 -3.64
N PHE A 187 -2.29 15.12 -4.08
CA PHE A 187 -1.45 14.38 -3.14
C PHE A 187 -0.50 15.30 -2.35
N LYS A 188 -0.05 16.43 -2.94
CA LYS A 188 0.67 17.48 -2.21
C LYS A 188 -0.25 18.08 -1.13
N LYS A 189 -1.49 18.46 -1.49
CA LYS A 189 -2.48 19.00 -0.55
C LYS A 189 -2.83 17.98 0.55
N TYR A 190 -2.94 16.69 0.20
CA TYR A 190 -3.09 15.58 1.15
C TYR A 190 -1.97 15.58 2.21
N ARG A 191 -0.71 15.64 1.75
CA ARG A 191 0.47 15.67 2.62
C ARG A 191 0.46 16.87 3.57
N GLU A 192 0.11 18.05 3.05
CA GLU A 192 -0.04 19.28 3.85
C GLU A 192 -1.10 19.10 4.93
N GLY A 193 -2.27 18.54 4.60
CA GLY A 193 -3.34 18.27 5.55
C GLY A 193 -2.99 17.24 6.63
N ILE A 194 -2.19 16.23 6.30
CA ILE A 194 -1.62 15.28 7.27
C ILE A 194 -0.65 16.00 8.23
N GLN A 195 0.24 16.84 7.69
CA GLN A 195 1.20 17.60 8.50
C GLN A 195 0.48 18.53 9.48
N GLU A 196 -0.50 19.29 9.00
CA GLU A 196 -1.33 20.19 9.82
C GLU A 196 -1.99 19.44 10.99
N ALA A 197 -2.56 18.24 10.71
CA ALA A 197 -3.21 17.43 11.72
C ALA A 197 -2.23 16.89 12.77
N ILE A 198 -1.07 16.40 12.36
CA ILE A 198 -0.01 15.94 13.27
C ILE A 198 0.47 17.08 14.16
N GLU A 199 0.67 18.27 13.60
CA GLU A 199 1.05 19.46 14.35
C GLU A 199 -0.06 19.93 15.30
N HIS A 200 -1.32 19.78 14.90
CA HIS A 200 -2.48 20.07 15.75
C HIS A 200 -2.47 19.16 16.99
N HIS A 201 -2.33 17.84 16.84
CA HIS A 201 -2.23 16.91 17.96
C HIS A 201 -1.07 17.25 18.89
N LYS A 202 0.09 17.58 18.35
CA LYS A 202 1.25 17.96 19.15
C LYS A 202 1.00 19.23 19.99
N ARG A 203 0.32 20.24 19.41
CA ARG A 203 0.04 21.52 20.07
C ARG A 203 -1.09 21.44 21.09
N HIS A 204 -2.19 20.76 20.77
CA HIS A 204 -3.41 20.77 21.59
C HIS A 204 -3.48 19.60 22.57
N SER A 205 -3.16 18.39 22.10
CA SER A 205 -3.25 17.18 22.91
C SER A 205 -1.91 16.77 23.54
N ARG A 206 -0.80 17.44 23.17
CA ARG A 206 0.58 17.08 23.54
C ARG A 206 0.91 15.63 23.17
N ARG A 207 0.31 15.13 22.08
CA ARG A 207 0.56 13.78 21.56
C ARG A 207 1.41 13.85 20.31
N THR A 208 2.37 12.96 20.22
CA THR A 208 3.20 12.81 19.04
C THR A 208 2.63 11.70 18.18
N ILE A 209 2.22 12.04 16.97
CA ILE A 209 1.77 11.08 15.97
C ILE A 209 2.89 10.91 14.97
N TYR A 210 3.44 9.70 14.87
CA TYR A 210 4.39 9.32 13.83
C TYR A 210 3.66 8.59 12.71
N LEU A 211 4.07 8.84 11.47
CA LEU A 211 3.51 8.18 10.29
C LEU A 211 4.63 7.53 9.50
N VAL A 212 4.47 6.25 9.21
CA VAL A 212 5.34 5.49 8.33
C VAL A 212 4.52 4.65 7.35
N GLY A 213 5.08 4.41 6.17
CA GLY A 213 4.63 3.40 5.24
C GLY A 213 5.65 2.28 5.16
N LEU A 214 5.23 1.03 5.26
CA LEU A 214 6.09 -0.13 5.12
C LEU A 214 5.50 -1.07 4.08
N ALA A 215 6.28 -1.40 3.06
CA ALA A 215 5.85 -2.29 1.99
C ALA A 215 6.61 -3.60 1.98
N LYS A 216 5.96 -4.65 1.50
CA LYS A 216 6.59 -5.98 1.30
C LYS A 216 7.59 -5.94 0.14
N HIS A 217 7.35 -5.09 -0.85
CA HIS A 217 8.17 -4.97 -2.06
C HIS A 217 8.34 -3.50 -2.48
N SER A 218 9.48 -3.17 -3.08
CA SER A 218 9.67 -1.91 -3.79
C SER A 218 10.57 -2.09 -5.02
N LYS A 219 10.34 -1.29 -6.06
CA LYS A 219 11.20 -1.28 -7.25
C LYS A 219 12.66 -0.93 -6.89
N VAL A 220 12.86 -0.05 -5.90
CA VAL A 220 14.18 0.36 -5.46
C VAL A 220 14.92 -0.81 -4.80
N LEU A 221 14.26 -1.51 -3.87
CA LEU A 221 14.86 -2.68 -3.23
C LEU A 221 15.12 -3.80 -4.25
N ALA A 222 14.18 -4.08 -5.16
CA ALA A 222 14.35 -5.09 -6.20
C ALA A 222 15.57 -4.79 -7.08
N ARG A 223 15.75 -3.52 -7.49
CA ARG A 223 16.90 -3.07 -8.30
C ARG A 223 18.25 -3.30 -7.61
N TYR A 224 18.34 -3.00 -6.32
CA TYR A 224 19.63 -2.99 -5.61
C TYR A 224 19.89 -4.18 -4.71
N ARG A 225 18.93 -5.08 -4.52
CA ARG A 225 19.03 -6.19 -3.54
C ARG A 225 20.28 -7.05 -3.73
N LEU A 226 20.56 -7.47 -4.96
CA LEU A 226 21.74 -8.29 -5.25
C LEU A 226 23.05 -7.52 -5.00
N SER A 227 23.17 -6.31 -5.53
CA SER A 227 24.36 -5.47 -5.35
C SER A 227 24.58 -5.09 -3.86
N MET A 228 23.53 -4.86 -3.08
CA MET A 228 23.62 -4.65 -1.64
C MET A 228 24.21 -5.88 -0.93
N ALA A 229 23.78 -7.07 -1.26
CA ALA A 229 24.32 -8.31 -0.68
C ALA A 229 25.81 -8.49 -1.04
N LEU A 230 26.20 -8.25 -2.29
CA LEU A 230 27.59 -8.34 -2.76
C LEU A 230 28.48 -7.28 -2.10
N GLU A 231 28.00 -6.06 -1.92
CA GLU A 231 28.73 -4.97 -1.26
C GLU A 231 28.61 -5.00 0.27
N LYS A 232 28.00 -6.05 0.83
CA LYS A 232 27.82 -6.25 2.28
C LYS A 232 27.11 -5.08 2.97
N ILE A 233 26.06 -4.54 2.33
CA ILE A 233 25.20 -3.49 2.87
C ILE A 233 24.04 -4.15 3.61
N LEU A 234 23.77 -3.76 4.86
CA LEU A 234 22.81 -4.37 5.79
C LEU A 234 23.06 -5.87 6.10
N THR A 235 24.25 -6.41 5.82
CA THR A 235 24.67 -7.76 6.21
C THR A 235 25.24 -7.78 7.64
N THR A 236 24.60 -7.09 8.55
CA THR A 236 25.01 -6.94 9.95
C THR A 236 24.46 -8.08 10.81
N ASP A 237 25.14 -8.39 11.94
CA ASP A 237 24.66 -9.31 12.99
C ASP A 237 23.74 -8.63 14.03
N TYR A 238 23.24 -7.46 13.67
CA TYR A 238 22.32 -6.67 14.47
C TYR A 238 21.26 -6.00 13.59
N PRO A 239 20.10 -5.62 14.14
CA PRO A 239 19.10 -4.84 13.45
C PRO A 239 19.65 -3.49 12.99
N ALA A 240 19.45 -3.16 11.72
CA ALA A 240 20.01 -1.96 11.11
C ALA A 240 19.08 -1.34 10.08
N TYR A 241 19.28 -0.06 9.82
CA TYR A 241 18.60 0.68 8.79
C TYR A 241 19.55 1.57 7.99
N LEU A 242 19.12 1.95 6.81
CA LEU A 242 19.85 2.75 5.86
C LEU A 242 18.89 3.72 5.16
N GLU A 243 19.22 5.02 5.19
CA GLU A 243 18.52 6.03 4.39
C GLU A 243 18.91 5.90 2.92
N ILE A 244 17.92 5.88 2.04
CA ILE A 244 18.13 5.83 0.59
C ILE A 244 18.12 7.24 0.04
N PRO A 245 19.24 7.72 -0.54
CA PRO A 245 19.30 9.02 -1.18
C PRO A 245 18.34 9.10 -2.37
N ARG A 246 17.79 10.30 -2.59
CA ARG A 246 16.82 10.54 -3.66
C ARG A 246 17.34 10.19 -5.05
N GLU A 247 18.63 10.43 -5.30
CA GLU A 247 19.29 10.10 -6.58
C GLU A 247 19.27 8.59 -6.85
N ILE A 248 19.45 7.77 -5.82
CA ILE A 248 19.42 6.30 -5.91
C ILE A 248 17.97 5.83 -6.14
N GLU A 249 17.03 6.42 -5.41
CA GLU A 249 15.60 6.13 -5.57
C GLU A 249 15.11 6.49 -6.96
N ALA A 250 15.44 7.69 -7.46
CA ALA A 250 15.02 8.17 -8.78
C ALA A 250 15.48 7.25 -9.92
N LYS A 251 16.68 6.65 -9.82
CA LYS A 251 17.19 5.69 -10.81
C LYS A 251 16.33 4.42 -10.93
N ALA A 252 15.66 4.00 -9.87
CA ALA A 252 14.74 2.87 -9.93
C ALA A 252 13.36 3.24 -10.51
N TYR A 253 13.05 4.53 -10.57
CA TYR A 253 11.77 5.08 -11.02
C TYR A 253 11.87 5.91 -12.29
N ILE A 254 12.92 5.75 -13.11
CA ILE A 254 13.20 6.55 -14.32
C ILE A 254 11.95 6.81 -15.19
N TRP A 255 11.05 5.83 -15.31
CA TRP A 255 9.83 5.92 -16.10
C TRP A 255 8.57 6.20 -15.27
N SER A 256 8.72 6.59 -14.01
CA SER A 256 7.63 6.86 -13.09
C SER A 256 7.63 8.29 -12.61
N GLU A 257 6.45 8.80 -12.29
CA GLU A 257 6.24 10.10 -11.65
C GLU A 257 7.02 10.25 -10.34
N TYR A 258 7.32 9.15 -9.66
CA TYR A 258 8.10 9.16 -8.41
C TYR A 258 9.57 9.60 -8.59
N ALA A 259 10.10 9.59 -9.82
CA ALA A 259 11.45 10.09 -10.11
C ALA A 259 11.51 11.60 -10.26
N ARG A 260 10.36 12.29 -10.35
CA ARG A 260 10.29 13.73 -10.67
C ARG A 260 10.30 14.57 -9.40
N GLY A 261 11.04 15.69 -9.43
CA GLY A 261 11.09 16.68 -8.35
C GLY A 261 11.91 16.25 -7.12
N ASP A 262 12.18 17.20 -6.25
CA ASP A 262 12.96 17.05 -5.02
C ASP A 262 12.06 16.97 -3.76
N ASP A 263 12.66 16.57 -2.63
CA ASP A 263 11.94 16.45 -1.35
C ASP A 263 11.65 17.82 -0.70
N ASN A 264 12.41 18.88 -1.05
CA ASN A 264 12.33 20.20 -0.44
C ASN A 264 12.21 21.33 -1.47
N GLU A 265 11.50 22.40 -1.10
CA GLU A 265 11.36 23.64 -1.88
C GLU A 265 12.65 24.48 -1.99
N MET A 266 13.72 24.14 -1.29
CA MET A 266 14.81 25.07 -0.95
C MET A 266 15.76 25.44 -2.08
N GLU A 267 15.66 24.86 -3.27
CA GLU A 267 16.62 25.17 -4.37
C GLU A 267 15.96 25.47 -5.73
N GLY A 268 14.71 25.95 -5.74
CA GLY A 268 14.03 26.30 -6.99
C GLY A 268 13.64 25.10 -7.86
N GLY A 269 13.73 23.89 -7.31
CA GLY A 269 13.28 22.64 -7.91
C GLY A 269 11.78 22.42 -7.70
N GLU A 270 11.16 21.73 -8.62
CA GLU A 270 9.75 21.30 -8.45
C GLU A 270 9.67 20.21 -7.38
N ILE A 271 8.91 20.45 -6.30
CA ILE A 271 8.70 19.44 -5.24
C ILE A 271 8.06 18.20 -5.86
N ASN A 272 8.53 17.01 -5.46
CA ASN A 272 7.86 15.78 -5.83
C ASN A 272 6.45 15.73 -5.24
N LYS A 273 5.46 15.88 -6.11
CA LYS A 273 4.04 15.89 -5.73
C LYS A 273 3.42 14.51 -5.52
N PHE A 274 4.17 13.44 -5.72
CA PHE A 274 3.69 12.06 -5.63
C PHE A 274 4.28 11.30 -4.43
N VAL A 275 5.18 11.92 -3.65
CA VAL A 275 5.90 11.29 -2.54
C VAL A 275 5.69 12.10 -1.26
N ALA A 276 5.26 11.43 -0.20
CA ALA A 276 5.08 12.00 1.13
C ALA A 276 6.08 11.42 2.16
N GLY A 277 6.86 10.41 1.78
CA GLY A 277 7.79 9.73 2.66
C GLY A 277 9.23 9.75 2.16
N LYS A 278 10.18 9.73 3.11
CA LYS A 278 11.59 9.50 2.85
C LYS A 278 11.90 8.02 2.97
N MET A 279 12.55 7.45 1.97
CA MET A 279 12.80 6.01 1.89
C MET A 279 13.97 5.58 2.75
N PHE A 280 13.76 4.49 3.45
CA PHE A 280 14.77 3.73 4.19
C PHE A 280 14.68 2.26 3.83
N PHE A 281 15.82 1.56 3.91
CA PHE A 281 15.84 0.11 3.97
C PHE A 281 16.12 -0.30 5.39
N VAL A 282 15.36 -1.26 5.91
CA VAL A 282 15.47 -1.73 7.29
C VAL A 282 15.55 -3.25 7.34
N LYS A 283 16.44 -3.75 8.18
CA LYS A 283 16.56 -5.17 8.56
C LYS A 283 16.34 -5.26 10.06
N PHE A 284 15.27 -5.93 10.47
CA PHE A 284 14.93 -6.09 11.89
C PHE A 284 15.59 -7.32 12.55
N GLY A 285 15.99 -8.30 11.75
CA GLY A 285 16.63 -9.49 12.25
C GLY A 285 18.13 -9.32 12.54
N LYS A 286 18.71 -10.33 13.19
CA LYS A 286 20.16 -10.41 13.50
C LYS A 286 20.94 -11.27 12.50
N GLY A 287 20.23 -12.07 11.71
CA GLY A 287 20.82 -12.88 10.65
C GLY A 287 21.35 -12.01 9.51
N VAL A 288 22.45 -12.42 8.91
CA VAL A 288 23.10 -11.68 7.82
C VAL A 288 22.18 -11.53 6.59
N TYR A 289 21.31 -12.51 6.36
CA TYR A 289 20.40 -12.57 5.22
C TYR A 289 18.92 -12.45 5.62
N ASP A 290 18.65 -11.94 6.83
CA ASP A 290 17.28 -11.65 7.24
C ASP A 290 16.61 -10.65 6.28
N PRO A 291 15.28 -10.69 6.15
CA PRO A 291 14.55 -9.84 5.23
C PRO A 291 14.85 -8.35 5.42
N ILE A 292 15.00 -7.65 4.30
CA ILE A 292 15.13 -6.20 4.25
C ILE A 292 13.78 -5.64 3.76
N TRP A 293 13.24 -4.67 4.48
CA TRP A 293 11.97 -4.03 4.19
C TRP A 293 12.17 -2.58 3.74
N PRO A 294 11.49 -2.13 2.68
CA PRO A 294 11.43 -0.71 2.32
C PRO A 294 10.43 0.00 3.23
N VAL A 295 10.86 1.10 3.83
CA VAL A 295 10.09 1.93 4.75
C VAL A 295 10.16 3.38 4.29
N ASP A 296 9.01 4.03 4.15
CA ASP A 296 8.90 5.48 4.02
C ASP A 296 8.56 6.08 5.39
N ILE A 297 9.39 6.98 5.88
CA ILE A 297 9.04 7.84 7.03
C ILE A 297 8.48 9.14 6.48
N PHE A 298 7.35 9.60 7.01
CA PHE A 298 6.74 10.87 6.61
C PHE A 298 7.77 11.99 6.59
N LEU A 299 7.90 12.71 5.48
CA LEU A 299 9.01 13.63 5.20
C LEU A 299 9.34 14.59 6.35
N PRO A 300 8.37 15.30 6.98
CA PRO A 300 8.66 16.19 8.10
C PRO A 300 9.20 15.48 9.35
N GLN A 301 9.09 14.15 9.42
CA GLN A 301 9.49 13.32 10.56
C GLN A 301 10.76 12.50 10.30
N SER A 302 11.38 12.65 9.12
CA SER A 302 12.55 11.86 8.73
C SER A 302 13.74 12.00 9.71
N GLY A 303 13.88 13.13 10.38
CA GLY A 303 14.87 13.36 11.45
C GLY A 303 14.68 12.45 12.68
N ASN A 304 13.48 11.88 12.87
CA ASN A 304 13.16 10.97 13.97
C ASN A 304 13.37 9.49 13.62
N ALA A 305 14.05 9.17 12.51
CA ALA A 305 14.21 7.81 12.00
C ALA A 305 14.67 6.81 13.07
N GLN A 306 15.67 7.16 13.90
CA GLN A 306 16.18 6.28 14.97
C GLN A 306 15.09 5.90 16.00
N ILE A 307 14.21 6.85 16.33
CA ILE A 307 13.12 6.64 17.29
C ILE A 307 12.06 5.74 16.67
N ILE A 308 11.65 6.07 15.46
CA ILE A 308 10.60 5.35 14.70
C ILE A 308 11.04 3.91 14.43
N MET A 309 12.28 3.71 13.94
CA MET A 309 12.84 2.37 13.69
C MET A 309 12.96 1.55 14.96
N GLY A 310 13.20 2.19 16.12
CA GLY A 310 13.23 1.51 17.41
C GLY A 310 11.87 0.95 17.83
N PHE A 311 10.78 1.68 17.58
CA PHE A 311 9.41 1.19 17.81
C PHE A 311 9.01 0.10 16.82
N LEU A 312 9.30 0.28 15.52
CA LEU A 312 9.07 -0.73 14.51
C LEU A 312 9.81 -2.04 14.81
N LEU A 313 11.06 -1.96 15.28
CA LEU A 313 11.84 -3.14 15.68
C LEU A 313 11.14 -3.91 16.79
N ALA A 314 10.65 -3.22 17.82
CA ALA A 314 9.98 -3.88 18.93
C ALA A 314 8.71 -4.64 18.50
N ASP A 315 7.97 -4.10 17.56
CA ASP A 315 6.78 -4.74 16.98
C ASP A 315 7.15 -5.88 16.03
N ALA A 316 8.15 -5.68 15.17
CA ALA A 316 8.59 -6.66 14.18
C ALA A 316 9.25 -7.90 14.80
N LEU A 317 9.86 -7.79 15.98
CA LEU A 317 10.41 -8.94 16.73
C LEU A 317 9.32 -9.93 17.18
N ASN A 318 8.08 -9.47 17.29
CA ASN A 318 6.92 -10.30 17.61
C ASN A 318 6.15 -10.74 16.35
N GLY A 319 6.66 -10.43 15.16
CA GLY A 319 6.00 -10.72 13.88
C GLY A 319 5.75 -12.21 13.66
N PHE A 320 4.49 -12.55 13.38
CA PHE A 320 4.03 -13.89 13.05
C PHE A 320 2.79 -13.80 12.13
N PRO A 321 2.66 -14.59 11.08
CA PRO A 321 3.53 -15.71 10.65
C PRO A 321 4.80 -15.28 9.89
N VAL A 322 4.91 -14.02 9.46
CA VAL A 322 6.07 -13.52 8.71
C VAL A 322 7.11 -12.96 9.69
N PRO A 323 8.26 -13.65 9.89
CA PRO A 323 9.28 -13.20 10.82
C PRO A 323 9.82 -11.82 10.43
N PHE A 324 10.07 -10.98 11.42
CA PHE A 324 10.63 -9.63 11.25
C PHE A 324 9.80 -8.71 10.34
N TYR A 325 8.50 -8.98 10.20
CA TYR A 325 7.52 -8.06 9.63
C TYR A 325 6.65 -7.51 10.76
N PRO A 326 6.31 -6.21 10.80
CA PRO A 326 5.57 -5.62 11.92
C PRO A 326 4.27 -6.36 12.22
N MET A 327 4.07 -6.74 13.50
CA MET A 327 2.89 -7.49 13.95
C MET A 327 1.61 -6.67 13.73
N CYS A 328 1.65 -5.35 13.91
CA CYS A 328 0.50 -4.49 13.68
C CYS A 328 0.00 -4.58 12.22
N LEU A 329 0.90 -4.66 11.23
CA LEU A 329 0.50 -4.86 9.83
C LEU A 329 -0.02 -6.27 9.57
N GLN A 330 0.58 -7.30 10.18
CA GLN A 330 0.09 -8.67 10.03
C GLN A 330 -1.33 -8.83 10.57
N LYS A 331 -1.62 -8.25 11.74
CA LYS A 331 -2.97 -8.21 12.30
C LYS A 331 -3.96 -7.44 11.44
N ALA A 332 -3.56 -6.28 10.92
CA ALA A 332 -4.41 -5.53 10.01
C ALA A 332 -4.72 -6.33 8.74
N HIS A 333 -3.71 -7.03 8.20
CA HIS A 333 -3.88 -7.89 7.03
C HIS A 333 -4.83 -9.07 7.30
N GLU A 334 -4.65 -9.77 8.43
CA GLU A 334 -5.57 -10.84 8.84
C GLU A 334 -7.01 -10.34 9.02
N ASN A 335 -7.17 -9.15 9.62
CA ASN A 335 -8.48 -8.54 9.83
C ASN A 335 -9.12 -8.06 8.51
N ALA A 336 -8.32 -7.64 7.52
CA ALA A 336 -8.82 -7.19 6.21
C ALA A 336 -9.23 -8.36 5.31
N ALA A 337 -8.62 -9.54 5.49
CA ALA A 337 -8.98 -10.74 4.74
C ALA A 337 -10.38 -11.20 5.15
N LEU A 338 -11.18 -11.57 4.16
CA LEU A 338 -12.44 -12.30 4.41
C LEU A 338 -12.10 -13.77 4.63
N VAL A 339 -12.64 -14.35 5.68
CA VAL A 339 -12.55 -15.79 5.92
C VAL A 339 -13.57 -16.54 5.07
N ASP A 340 -13.35 -17.84 4.85
CA ASP A 340 -14.21 -18.68 4.01
C ASP A 340 -15.69 -18.55 4.36
N PHE A 341 -16.03 -18.48 5.64
CA PHE A 341 -17.39 -18.31 6.12
C PHE A 341 -18.02 -16.96 5.70
N ASP A 342 -17.26 -15.86 5.76
CA ASP A 342 -17.74 -14.55 5.28
C ASP A 342 -17.96 -14.59 3.77
N PHE A 343 -17.10 -15.34 3.06
CA PHE A 343 -17.18 -15.51 1.62
C PHE A 343 -18.45 -16.28 1.21
N ASP A 344 -18.79 -17.35 1.96
CA ASP A 344 -20.01 -18.11 1.75
C ASP A 344 -21.26 -17.24 1.96
N ILE A 345 -21.30 -16.44 3.03
CA ILE A 345 -22.41 -15.51 3.30
C ILE A 345 -22.57 -14.51 2.14
N LEU A 346 -21.45 -13.95 1.65
CA LEU A 346 -21.48 -12.99 0.55
C LEU A 346 -21.93 -13.63 -0.76
N GLN A 347 -21.51 -14.87 -1.00
CA GLN A 347 -21.94 -15.64 -2.14
C GLN A 347 -23.46 -15.88 -2.11
N ASP A 348 -24.01 -16.25 -0.95
CA ASP A 348 -25.45 -16.40 -0.77
C ASP A 348 -26.22 -15.08 -1.01
N GLN A 349 -25.69 -13.94 -0.53
CA GLN A 349 -26.27 -12.62 -0.80
C GLN A 349 -26.27 -12.28 -2.31
N ILE A 350 -25.22 -12.65 -3.03
CA ILE A 350 -25.15 -12.48 -4.48
C ILE A 350 -26.19 -13.35 -5.18
N TYR A 351 -26.35 -14.62 -4.75
CA TYR A 351 -27.38 -15.49 -5.30
C TYR A 351 -28.79 -14.98 -5.04
N ASP A 352 -29.07 -14.48 -3.84
CA ASP A 352 -30.36 -13.89 -3.51
C ASP A 352 -30.66 -12.66 -4.37
N ALA A 353 -29.68 -11.76 -4.57
CA ALA A 353 -29.82 -10.61 -5.44
C ALA A 353 -30.04 -11.02 -6.92
N LEU A 354 -29.37 -12.07 -7.38
CA LEU A 354 -29.57 -12.61 -8.73
C LEU A 354 -30.94 -13.26 -8.90
N ARG A 355 -31.44 -14.01 -7.90
CA ARG A 355 -32.79 -14.56 -7.93
C ARG A 355 -33.85 -13.45 -8.02
N GLU A 356 -33.68 -12.39 -7.23
CA GLU A 356 -34.57 -11.23 -7.30
C GLU A 356 -34.54 -10.55 -8.68
N LEU A 357 -33.34 -10.40 -9.27
CA LEU A 357 -33.17 -9.82 -10.61
C LEU A 357 -33.82 -10.66 -11.70
N LEU A 358 -33.69 -11.99 -11.64
CA LEU A 358 -34.16 -12.93 -12.66
C LEU A 358 -35.70 -13.23 -12.54
N GLY A 359 -36.26 -13.03 -11.35
CA GLY A 359 -37.70 -13.28 -11.13
C GLY A 359 -38.13 -14.69 -11.54
N ASP A 360 -39.00 -14.81 -12.54
CA ASP A 360 -39.52 -16.11 -13.02
C ASP A 360 -38.45 -17.00 -13.69
N GLU A 361 -37.32 -16.43 -14.11
CA GLU A 361 -36.20 -17.16 -14.71
C GLU A 361 -35.17 -17.68 -13.65
N ALA A 362 -35.35 -17.36 -12.36
CA ALA A 362 -34.45 -17.74 -11.29
C ALA A 362 -34.14 -19.26 -11.18
N PRO A 363 -35.05 -20.21 -11.53
CA PRO A 363 -34.72 -21.64 -11.50
C PRO A 363 -33.54 -22.04 -12.40
N VAL A 364 -33.28 -21.30 -13.48
CA VAL A 364 -32.13 -21.54 -14.37
C VAL A 364 -30.81 -21.33 -13.64
N LEU A 365 -30.76 -20.40 -12.67
CA LEU A 365 -29.57 -20.16 -11.84
C LEU A 365 -29.20 -21.39 -11.02
N ASP A 366 -30.16 -22.08 -10.45
CA ASP A 366 -29.92 -23.28 -9.65
C ASP A 366 -29.43 -24.45 -10.48
N GLU A 367 -29.87 -24.57 -11.74
CA GLU A 367 -29.42 -25.61 -12.68
C GLU A 367 -27.98 -25.38 -13.17
N THR A 368 -27.55 -24.11 -13.31
CA THR A 368 -26.20 -23.75 -13.79
C THR A 368 -25.16 -23.71 -12.68
N ARG A 369 -25.55 -23.57 -11.42
CA ARG A 369 -24.66 -23.45 -10.24
C ARG A 369 -23.59 -24.56 -10.14
N PHE A 370 -23.88 -25.77 -10.59
CA PHE A 370 -22.95 -26.89 -10.53
C PHE A 370 -21.87 -26.87 -11.61
N GLN A 371 -22.04 -26.05 -12.67
CA GLN A 371 -21.08 -25.97 -13.77
C GLN A 371 -19.91 -24.99 -13.45
N ASP A 372 -20.11 -24.06 -12.50
CA ASP A 372 -19.11 -23.06 -12.14
C ASP A 372 -18.02 -23.58 -11.18
N SER A 373 -18.15 -24.81 -10.66
CA SER A 373 -17.13 -25.38 -9.82
C SER A 373 -16.05 -26.06 -10.68
N ASP A 374 -14.87 -25.44 -10.81
CA ASP A 374 -13.70 -26.12 -11.38
C ASP A 374 -13.33 -27.34 -10.52
N PRO A 375 -13.50 -28.56 -11.03
CA PRO A 375 -13.17 -29.77 -10.27
C PRO A 375 -11.69 -29.87 -9.90
N ALA A 376 -10.83 -29.10 -10.58
CA ALA A 376 -9.39 -29.07 -10.32
C ALA A 376 -9.03 -28.18 -9.12
N GLN A 377 -9.84 -27.15 -8.81
CA GLN A 377 -9.58 -26.26 -7.67
C GLN A 377 -9.85 -26.93 -6.30
N LYS A 378 -10.62 -28.04 -6.26
CA LYS A 378 -10.89 -28.78 -5.03
C LYS A 378 -9.87 -29.88 -4.70
N ARG A 379 -8.78 -29.98 -5.49
CA ARG A 379 -7.76 -31.04 -5.33
C ARG A 379 -6.43 -30.58 -4.70
N TYR A 380 -6.30 -29.31 -4.34
CA TYR A 380 -5.06 -28.82 -3.71
C TYR A 380 -5.37 -27.97 -2.47
#